data_5cb2af4328670a673660c454c30b3d02
#
_entry.id   5cb2af4328670a673660c454c30b3d02
#
_cell.length_a   1.000
_cell.length_b   1.000
_cell.length_c   1.000
_cell.angle_alpha   90.00
_cell.angle_beta   90.00
_cell.angle_gamma   90.00
#
_symmetry.space_group_name_H-M   'P 1'
#
loop_
_entity.id
_entity.type
_entity.pdbx_description
1 polymer ?
#
loop_
_entity_poly.entity_id
_entity_poly.type
_entity_poly.pdbx_seq_one_letter_code
_entity_poly.pdbx_strand_id
1 'polypeptide(L)'
;CYTIDMEHHFNHRAESFDSPKNQFLADLVNAEINQQVSELSTKSILDFGGGTGLIALPLAKQAKSVTLVDIAERMLEQARIKVENQKLENLHLIQQDLVLQPLEQTFDLIIVSRVLHHMPHLDSSLAMFQEHLTPGGQLFIADYTVPDGENHGFIISKLEETLKNHGFSDIQT
;
A
#
# COMPACT_ATOMS: atom_id res chain seq x y z
N CYS A 1 22.48 -1.74 -1.82
CA CYS A 1 21.55 -1.31 -0.76
C CYS A 1 20.15 -1.77 -1.15
N TYR A 2 19.41 -2.41 -0.25
CA TYR A 2 18.11 -3.05 -0.55
C TYR A 2 17.11 -2.12 -1.28
N THR A 3 16.95 -0.89 -0.81
CA THR A 3 16.06 0.10 -1.43
C THR A 3 16.43 0.42 -2.89
N ILE A 4 17.72 0.57 -3.19
CA ILE A 4 18.22 0.86 -4.55
C ILE A 4 17.95 -0.32 -5.49
N ASP A 5 18.14 -1.55 -5.03
CA ASP A 5 17.90 -2.75 -5.83
C ASP A 5 16.40 -2.92 -6.14
N MET A 6 15.53 -2.64 -5.18
CA MET A 6 14.07 -2.69 -5.35
C MET A 6 13.56 -1.58 -6.27
N GLU A 7 14.02 -0.35 -6.09
CA GLU A 7 13.71 0.78 -6.97
C GLU A 7 14.03 0.45 -8.43
N HIS A 8 15.26 -0.03 -8.68
CA HIS A 8 15.72 -0.39 -10.02
C HIS A 8 14.88 -1.53 -10.63
N HIS A 9 14.56 -2.55 -9.83
CA HIS A 9 13.72 -3.68 -10.27
C HIS A 9 12.33 -3.21 -10.73
N PHE A 10 11.65 -2.37 -9.96
CA PHE A 10 10.33 -1.89 -10.29
C PHE A 10 10.32 -0.85 -11.41
N ASN A 11 11.34 0.00 -11.51
CA ASN A 11 11.50 0.92 -12.63
C ASN A 11 11.54 0.19 -13.99
N HIS A 12 12.19 -0.98 -14.07
CA HIS A 12 12.21 -1.79 -15.30
C HIS A 12 10.87 -2.41 -15.67
N ARG A 13 9.97 -2.60 -14.70
CA ARG A 13 8.68 -3.27 -14.90
C ARG A 13 7.52 -2.29 -15.11
N ALA A 14 7.72 -1.00 -14.95
CA ALA A 14 6.66 0.00 -14.89
C ALA A 14 5.74 -0.02 -16.12
N GLU A 15 6.30 -0.09 -17.34
CA GLU A 15 5.52 -0.08 -18.59
C GLU A 15 4.65 -1.33 -18.78
N SER A 16 5.07 -2.47 -18.22
CA SER A 16 4.36 -3.75 -18.33
C SER A 16 3.63 -4.15 -17.04
N PHE A 17 3.64 -3.29 -16.03
CA PHE A 17 3.10 -3.63 -14.71
C PHE A 17 1.59 -3.83 -14.72
N ASP A 18 0.86 -3.07 -15.53
CA ASP A 18 -0.60 -3.12 -15.65
C ASP A 18 -1.09 -4.32 -16.47
N SER A 19 -0.53 -5.48 -16.21
CA SER A 19 -0.96 -6.73 -16.83
C SER A 19 -2.39 -7.11 -16.37
N PRO A 20 -3.13 -7.93 -17.16
CA PRO A 20 -4.45 -8.41 -16.74
C PRO A 20 -4.45 -9.09 -15.36
N LYS A 21 -3.36 -9.80 -15.03
CA LYS A 21 -3.18 -10.42 -13.71
C LYS A 21 -3.10 -9.38 -12.59
N ASN A 22 -2.27 -8.35 -12.78
CA ASN A 22 -2.09 -7.31 -11.75
C ASN A 22 -3.37 -6.46 -11.60
N GLN A 23 -4.06 -6.19 -12.71
CA GLN A 23 -5.36 -5.52 -12.68
C GLN A 23 -6.38 -6.35 -11.89
N PHE A 24 -6.50 -7.64 -12.17
CA PHE A 24 -7.43 -8.53 -11.46
C PHE A 24 -7.13 -8.57 -9.95
N LEU A 25 -5.85 -8.67 -9.56
CA LEU A 25 -5.47 -8.66 -8.14
C LEU A 25 -5.81 -7.32 -7.46
N ALA A 26 -5.59 -6.21 -8.15
CA ALA A 26 -5.95 -4.89 -7.63
C ALA A 26 -7.47 -4.72 -7.51
N ASP A 27 -8.25 -5.26 -8.45
CA ASP A 27 -9.71 -5.23 -8.40
C ASP A 27 -10.24 -6.03 -7.20
N LEU A 28 -9.64 -7.20 -6.87
CA LEU A 28 -9.98 -7.95 -5.66
C LEU A 28 -9.69 -7.15 -4.39
N VAL A 29 -8.53 -6.50 -4.30
CA VAL A 29 -8.17 -5.65 -3.16
C VAL A 29 -9.14 -4.47 -3.03
N ASN A 30 -9.46 -3.80 -4.12
CA ASN A 30 -10.44 -2.70 -4.12
C ASN A 30 -11.84 -3.16 -3.70
N ALA A 31 -12.28 -4.35 -4.15
CA ALA A 31 -13.56 -4.92 -3.75
C ALA A 31 -13.61 -5.18 -2.24
N GLU A 32 -12.54 -5.76 -1.69
CA GLU A 32 -12.44 -6.06 -0.27
C GLU A 32 -12.42 -4.78 0.59
N ILE A 33 -11.65 -3.76 0.18
CA ILE A 33 -11.63 -2.46 0.85
C ILE A 33 -13.04 -1.84 0.86
N ASN A 34 -13.74 -1.86 -0.28
CA ASN A 34 -15.11 -1.32 -0.37
C ASN A 34 -16.12 -2.08 0.50
N GLN A 35 -15.87 -3.36 0.78
CA GLN A 35 -16.72 -4.17 1.65
C GLN A 35 -16.44 -3.92 3.14
N GLN A 36 -15.15 -3.78 3.52
CA GLN A 36 -14.74 -3.72 4.91
C GLN A 36 -14.65 -2.30 5.46
N VAL A 37 -14.36 -1.30 4.62
CA VAL A 37 -14.15 0.07 5.06
C VAL A 37 -15.39 0.92 4.79
N SER A 38 -16.04 1.35 5.86
CA SER A 38 -17.18 2.26 5.77
C SER A 38 -16.75 3.71 5.52
N GLU A 39 -17.64 4.48 4.91
CA GLU A 39 -17.51 5.94 4.74
C GLU A 39 -16.19 6.39 4.07
N LEU A 40 -15.78 5.72 3.01
CA LEU A 40 -14.56 6.06 2.25
C LEU A 40 -14.49 7.56 1.89
N SER A 41 -15.63 8.19 1.62
CA SER A 41 -15.71 9.63 1.28
C SER A 41 -15.20 10.57 2.37
N THR A 42 -15.06 10.10 3.59
CA THR A 42 -14.50 10.87 4.71
C THR A 42 -13.04 10.55 4.99
N LYS A 43 -12.50 9.50 4.38
CA LYS A 43 -11.17 8.93 4.70
C LYS A 43 -10.05 9.58 3.92
N SER A 44 -8.95 9.87 4.63
CA SER A 44 -7.63 10.08 4.06
C SER A 44 -6.90 8.73 3.97
N ILE A 45 -6.41 8.37 2.80
CA ILE A 45 -5.85 7.05 2.51
C ILE A 45 -4.39 7.17 2.08
N LEU A 46 -3.53 6.31 2.61
CA LEU A 46 -2.18 6.08 2.11
C LEU A 46 -2.14 4.75 1.35
N ASP A 47 -1.78 4.77 0.08
CA ASP A 47 -1.41 3.57 -0.71
C ASP A 47 0.10 3.45 -0.71
N PHE A 48 0.63 2.60 0.18
CA PHE A 48 2.06 2.41 0.40
C PHE A 48 2.63 1.39 -0.59
N GLY A 49 3.60 1.84 -1.41
CA GLY A 49 4.12 1.04 -2.52
C GLY A 49 3.08 0.88 -3.63
N GLY A 50 2.26 1.90 -3.87
CA GLY A 50 1.10 1.84 -4.75
C GLY A 50 1.43 1.72 -6.25
N GLY A 51 2.70 1.81 -6.62
CA GLY A 51 3.20 1.57 -7.97
C GLY A 51 2.53 2.45 -9.01
N THR A 52 1.91 1.82 -10.00
CA THR A 52 1.20 2.51 -11.10
C THR A 52 -0.20 2.99 -10.73
N GLY A 53 -0.62 2.83 -9.46
CA GLY A 53 -1.89 3.34 -8.95
C GLY A 53 -3.12 2.46 -9.22
N LEU A 54 -2.96 1.16 -9.49
CA LEU A 54 -4.10 0.26 -9.76
C LEU A 54 -5.12 0.20 -8.60
N ILE A 55 -4.66 0.43 -7.36
CA ILE A 55 -5.52 0.50 -6.17
C ILE A 55 -5.93 1.97 -5.90
N ALA A 56 -4.96 2.88 -5.89
CA ALA A 56 -5.19 4.28 -5.56
C ALA A 56 -6.19 5.01 -6.48
N LEU A 57 -6.13 4.76 -7.80
CA LEU A 57 -6.99 5.44 -8.77
C LEU A 57 -8.49 5.18 -8.59
N PRO A 58 -8.98 3.92 -8.43
CA PRO A 58 -10.36 3.65 -8.11
C PRO A 58 -10.79 4.24 -6.75
N LEU A 59 -9.92 4.17 -5.74
CA LEU A 59 -10.21 4.71 -4.41
C LEU A 59 -10.33 6.22 -4.40
N ALA A 60 -9.52 6.93 -5.17
CA ALA A 60 -9.59 8.39 -5.27
C ALA A 60 -10.95 8.90 -5.76
N LYS A 61 -11.70 8.09 -6.51
CA LYS A 61 -13.07 8.43 -6.94
C LYS A 61 -14.09 8.40 -5.81
N GLN A 62 -13.75 7.81 -4.66
CA GLN A 62 -14.66 7.56 -3.55
C GLN A 62 -14.16 8.17 -2.24
N ALA A 63 -12.84 8.30 -2.07
CA ALA A 63 -12.20 8.77 -0.85
C ALA A 63 -12.15 10.30 -0.77
N LYS A 64 -11.99 10.82 0.46
CA LYS A 64 -11.69 12.24 0.68
C LYS A 64 -10.38 12.64 0.01
N SER A 65 -9.33 11.87 0.24
CA SER A 65 -8.02 12.05 -0.39
C SER A 65 -7.25 10.74 -0.41
N VAL A 66 -6.39 10.57 -1.39
CA VAL A 66 -5.46 9.44 -1.48
C VAL A 66 -4.05 9.97 -1.69
N THR A 67 -3.10 9.45 -0.93
CA THR A 67 -1.67 9.68 -1.14
C THR A 67 -1.06 8.35 -1.56
N LEU A 68 -0.51 8.29 -2.75
CA LEU A 68 0.24 7.14 -3.25
C LEU A 68 1.73 7.42 -3.07
N VAL A 69 2.40 6.57 -2.33
CA VAL A 69 3.85 6.63 -2.12
C VAL A 69 4.51 5.43 -2.75
N ASP A 70 5.54 5.67 -3.53
CA ASP A 70 6.39 4.61 -4.09
C ASP A 70 7.84 5.09 -4.19
N ILE A 71 8.80 4.18 -4.15
CA ILE A 71 10.22 4.47 -4.34
C ILE A 71 10.59 4.55 -5.82
N ALA A 72 9.84 3.86 -6.68
CA ALA A 72 10.12 3.70 -8.10
C ALA A 72 9.52 4.85 -8.93
N GLU A 73 10.38 5.76 -9.40
CA GLU A 73 9.97 6.94 -10.16
C GLU A 73 9.14 6.59 -11.40
N ARG A 74 9.55 5.57 -12.16
CA ARG A 74 8.82 5.17 -13.39
C ARG A 74 7.44 4.60 -13.10
N MET A 75 7.22 3.97 -11.96
CA MET A 75 5.89 3.56 -11.51
C MET A 75 5.01 4.79 -11.32
N LEU A 76 5.52 5.80 -10.62
CA LEU A 76 4.79 7.05 -10.40
C LEU A 76 4.55 7.85 -11.67
N GLU A 77 5.44 7.78 -12.66
CA GLU A 77 5.20 8.38 -13.98
C GLU A 77 3.97 7.75 -14.66
N GLN A 78 3.84 6.42 -14.62
CA GLN A 78 2.64 5.74 -15.14
C GLN A 78 1.38 6.13 -14.36
N ALA A 79 1.47 6.23 -13.04
CA ALA A 79 0.38 6.71 -12.20
C ALA A 79 -0.01 8.16 -12.56
N ARG A 80 0.95 9.05 -12.73
CA ARG A 80 0.72 10.47 -13.07
C ARG A 80 -0.06 10.63 -14.35
N ILE A 81 0.32 9.92 -15.41
CA ILE A 81 -0.41 9.92 -16.69
C ILE A 81 -1.90 9.57 -16.49
N LYS A 82 -2.18 8.56 -15.65
CA LYS A 82 -3.56 8.14 -15.38
C LYS A 82 -4.32 9.16 -14.52
N VAL A 83 -3.67 9.75 -13.52
CA VAL A 83 -4.24 10.81 -12.67
C VAL A 83 -4.66 12.00 -13.51
N GLU A 84 -3.78 12.47 -14.41
CA GLU A 84 -4.05 13.57 -15.32
C GLU A 84 -5.20 13.26 -16.30
N ASN A 85 -5.16 12.08 -16.92
CA ASN A 85 -6.21 11.64 -17.86
C ASN A 85 -7.59 11.53 -17.19
N GLN A 86 -7.64 11.12 -15.89
CA GLN A 86 -8.88 10.98 -15.14
C GLN A 86 -9.24 12.23 -14.34
N LYS A 87 -8.38 13.27 -14.35
CA LYS A 87 -8.57 14.54 -13.64
C LYS A 87 -8.85 14.37 -12.14
N LEU A 88 -8.07 13.49 -11.50
CA LEU A 88 -8.19 13.21 -10.06
C LEU A 88 -7.39 14.25 -9.26
N GLU A 89 -8.07 15.24 -8.71
CA GLU A 89 -7.44 16.33 -7.95
C GLU A 89 -7.08 15.93 -6.51
N ASN A 90 -7.70 14.87 -5.98
CA ASN A 90 -7.52 14.38 -4.62
C ASN A 90 -6.57 13.17 -4.52
N LEU A 91 -5.83 12.84 -5.58
CA LEU A 91 -4.79 11.81 -5.59
C LEU A 91 -3.41 12.46 -5.71
N HIS A 92 -2.62 12.34 -4.64
CA HIS A 92 -1.27 12.89 -4.54
C HIS A 92 -0.23 11.79 -4.70
N LEU A 93 0.79 12.04 -5.53
CA LEU A 93 1.87 11.09 -5.82
C LEU A 93 3.16 11.58 -5.18
N ILE A 94 3.80 10.75 -4.37
CA ILE A 94 5.03 11.07 -3.64
C ILE A 94 6.07 9.99 -3.91
N GLN A 95 7.23 10.38 -4.43
CA GLN A 95 8.39 9.50 -4.52
C GLN A 95 9.19 9.60 -3.22
N GLN A 96 9.07 8.59 -2.37
CA GLN A 96 9.74 8.60 -1.07
C GLN A 96 9.88 7.20 -0.47
N ASP A 97 10.98 6.96 0.22
CA ASP A 97 11.14 5.84 1.13
C ASP A 97 10.71 6.28 2.54
N LEU A 98 9.50 5.87 2.97
CA LEU A 98 8.95 6.28 4.26
C LEU A 98 9.70 5.70 5.47
N VAL A 99 10.49 4.65 5.29
CA VAL A 99 11.34 4.11 6.35
C VAL A 99 12.48 5.07 6.65
N LEU A 100 13.00 5.74 5.62
CA LEU A 100 14.10 6.69 5.75
C LEU A 100 13.61 8.13 6.02
N GLN A 101 12.48 8.48 5.44
CA GLN A 101 11.91 9.82 5.51
C GLN A 101 10.39 9.70 5.75
N PRO A 102 9.93 9.71 7.01
CA PRO A 102 8.50 9.66 7.31
C PRO A 102 7.77 10.92 6.80
N LEU A 103 6.48 10.77 6.50
CA LEU A 103 5.60 11.91 6.23
C LEU A 103 5.17 12.55 7.56
N GLU A 104 4.92 13.86 7.54
CA GLU A 104 4.32 14.55 8.70
C GLU A 104 2.80 14.30 8.82
N GLN A 105 2.19 13.71 7.78
CA GLN A 105 0.75 13.47 7.68
C GLN A 105 0.38 12.10 8.24
N THR A 106 -0.80 12.03 8.87
CA THR A 106 -1.45 10.77 9.28
C THR A 106 -2.66 10.46 8.42
N PHE A 107 -3.07 9.18 8.40
CA PHE A 107 -4.11 8.65 7.51
C PHE A 107 -5.13 7.81 8.28
N ASP A 108 -6.37 7.83 7.81
CA ASP A 108 -7.46 7.01 8.37
C ASP A 108 -7.38 5.56 7.90
N LEU A 109 -6.73 5.33 6.76
CA LEU A 109 -6.50 4.01 6.18
C LEU A 109 -5.12 3.96 5.54
N ILE A 110 -4.34 2.96 5.87
CA ILE A 110 -3.11 2.61 5.15
C ILE A 110 -3.31 1.29 4.42
N ILE A 111 -2.99 1.25 3.14
CA ILE A 111 -3.05 0.07 2.30
C ILE A 111 -1.64 -0.36 1.94
N VAL A 112 -1.35 -1.64 2.15
CA VAL A 112 -0.07 -2.27 1.82
C VAL A 112 -0.38 -3.52 1.01
N SER A 113 -0.26 -3.42 -0.31
CA SER A 113 -0.61 -4.53 -1.21
C SER A 113 0.60 -5.07 -1.94
N ARG A 114 1.00 -6.29 -1.62
CA ARG A 114 2.13 -7.01 -2.23
C ARG A 114 3.47 -6.27 -2.10
N VAL A 115 3.66 -5.61 -0.98
CA VAL A 115 4.87 -4.82 -0.67
C VAL A 115 5.55 -5.34 0.60
N LEU A 116 4.76 -5.78 1.59
CA LEU A 116 5.28 -6.12 2.91
C LEU A 116 6.35 -7.23 2.86
N HIS A 117 6.17 -8.23 1.97
CA HIS A 117 7.14 -9.32 1.78
C HIS A 117 8.48 -8.86 1.18
N HIS A 118 8.53 -7.65 0.64
CA HIS A 118 9.77 -7.02 0.18
C HIS A 118 10.45 -6.18 1.27
N MET A 119 9.84 -5.98 2.42
CA MET A 119 10.42 -5.15 3.47
C MET A 119 11.36 -5.98 4.37
N PRO A 120 12.62 -5.57 4.55
CA PRO A 120 13.63 -6.40 5.24
C PRO A 120 13.39 -6.51 6.76
N HIS A 121 12.66 -5.56 7.34
CA HIS A 121 12.44 -5.45 8.78
C HIS A 121 10.97 -5.20 9.08
N LEU A 122 10.20 -6.28 9.29
CA LEU A 122 8.76 -6.21 9.53
C LEU A 122 8.41 -5.31 10.73
N ASP A 123 9.13 -5.46 11.85
CA ASP A 123 8.88 -4.67 13.06
C ASP A 123 9.00 -3.16 12.82
N SER A 124 10.06 -2.72 12.15
CA SER A 124 10.23 -1.30 11.80
C SER A 124 9.15 -0.80 10.84
N SER A 125 8.71 -1.65 9.93
CA SER A 125 7.65 -1.31 8.99
C SER A 125 6.32 -1.14 9.69
N LEU A 126 5.97 -2.04 10.62
CA LEU A 126 4.74 -1.95 11.39
C LEU A 126 4.73 -0.74 12.33
N ALA A 127 5.87 -0.43 12.96
CA ALA A 127 6.02 0.78 13.76
C ALA A 127 5.81 2.05 12.91
N MET A 128 6.40 2.10 11.72
CA MET A 128 6.21 3.20 10.78
C MET A 128 4.74 3.35 10.36
N PHE A 129 4.01 2.25 10.08
CA PHE A 129 2.58 2.34 9.78
C PHE A 129 1.77 2.84 10.96
N GLN A 130 2.09 2.40 12.20
CA GLN A 130 1.45 2.90 13.42
C GLN A 130 1.60 4.42 13.58
N GLU A 131 2.79 4.95 13.33
CA GLU A 131 3.07 6.39 13.42
C GLU A 131 2.31 7.22 12.38
N HIS A 132 1.97 6.62 11.23
CA HIS A 132 1.23 7.28 10.16
C HIS A 132 -0.30 7.05 10.23
N LEU A 133 -0.81 6.30 11.21
CA LEU A 133 -2.25 6.12 11.40
C LEU A 133 -2.82 7.18 12.34
N THR A 134 -4.00 7.69 12.00
CA THR A 134 -4.83 8.45 12.96
C THR A 134 -5.30 7.54 14.10
N PRO A 135 -5.67 8.08 15.26
CA PRO A 135 -6.32 7.28 16.31
C PRO A 135 -7.57 6.57 15.77
N GLY A 136 -7.60 5.25 15.85
CA GLY A 136 -8.66 4.42 15.27
C GLY A 136 -8.56 4.20 13.75
N GLY A 137 -7.46 4.63 13.15
CA GLY A 137 -7.15 4.34 11.74
C GLY A 137 -6.91 2.84 11.50
N GLN A 138 -7.07 2.41 10.27
CA GLN A 138 -7.02 1.01 9.85
C GLN A 138 -5.79 0.73 8.98
N LEU A 139 -5.17 -0.44 9.18
CA LEU A 139 -4.14 -0.97 8.31
C LEU A 139 -4.70 -2.14 7.50
N PHE A 140 -4.72 -2.02 6.19
CA PHE A 140 -5.15 -3.08 5.26
C PHE A 140 -3.93 -3.69 4.59
N ILE A 141 -3.71 -4.98 4.79
CA ILE A 141 -2.59 -5.73 4.19
C ILE A 141 -3.14 -6.78 3.24
N ALA A 142 -2.70 -6.75 2.00
CA ALA A 142 -2.94 -7.78 1.01
C ALA A 142 -1.60 -8.31 0.49
N ASP A 143 -1.18 -9.49 0.96
CA ASP A 143 0.10 -10.06 0.61
C ASP A 143 0.05 -11.58 0.44
N TYR A 144 1.14 -12.18 0.02
CA TYR A 144 1.22 -13.61 -0.21
C TYR A 144 1.25 -14.38 1.11
N THR A 145 0.46 -15.44 1.18
CA THR A 145 0.47 -16.38 2.31
C THR A 145 1.15 -17.68 1.90
N VAL A 146 1.87 -18.28 2.83
CA VAL A 146 2.55 -19.56 2.65
C VAL A 146 2.26 -20.47 3.84
N PRO A 147 1.99 -21.78 3.61
CA PRO A 147 1.69 -22.71 4.70
C PRO A 147 2.82 -22.83 5.72
N ASP A 148 4.06 -22.89 5.24
CA ASP A 148 5.24 -23.28 6.04
C ASP A 148 6.28 -22.17 6.20
N GLY A 149 6.02 -20.94 5.67
CA GLY A 149 6.98 -19.83 5.71
C GLY A 149 8.19 -20.01 4.79
N GLU A 150 8.13 -20.96 3.88
CA GLU A 150 9.09 -21.08 2.80
C GLU A 150 8.69 -20.14 1.65
N ASN A 151 9.68 -19.44 1.10
CA ASN A 151 9.51 -18.40 0.07
C ASN A 151 8.91 -17.07 0.54
N HIS A 152 8.70 -16.15 -0.39
CA HIS A 152 8.28 -14.77 -0.17
C HIS A 152 6.80 -14.66 0.21
N GLY A 153 6.48 -14.88 1.48
CA GLY A 153 5.11 -14.76 2.00
C GLY A 153 5.03 -14.93 3.52
N PHE A 154 3.84 -14.84 4.06
CA PHE A 154 3.59 -14.83 5.49
C PHE A 154 2.79 -16.04 5.96
N ILE A 155 3.15 -16.60 7.10
CA ILE A 155 2.27 -17.47 7.88
C ILE A 155 1.28 -16.55 8.62
N ILE A 156 -0.02 -16.67 8.33
CA ILE A 156 -1.07 -15.77 8.85
C ILE A 156 -0.98 -15.63 10.37
N SER A 157 -0.92 -16.74 11.11
CA SER A 157 -0.91 -16.70 12.58
C SER A 157 0.31 -15.97 13.16
N LYS A 158 1.48 -16.06 12.51
CA LYS A 158 2.68 -15.33 12.93
C LYS A 158 2.56 -13.84 12.61
N LEU A 159 2.00 -13.49 11.45
CA LEU A 159 1.75 -12.09 11.10
C LEU A 159 0.75 -11.45 12.08
N GLU A 160 -0.33 -12.15 12.41
CA GLU A 160 -1.30 -11.69 13.42
C GLU A 160 -0.67 -11.46 14.80
N GLU A 161 0.17 -12.38 15.25
CA GLU A 161 0.91 -12.25 16.51
C GLU A 161 1.82 -11.01 16.48
N THR A 162 2.55 -10.82 15.39
CA THR A 162 3.43 -9.65 15.21
C THR A 162 2.63 -8.35 15.18
N LEU A 163 1.51 -8.30 14.48
CA LEU A 163 0.61 -7.15 14.46
C LEU A 163 0.10 -6.80 15.87
N LYS A 164 -0.34 -7.80 16.65
CA LYS A 164 -0.78 -7.59 18.04
C LYS A 164 0.33 -7.03 18.93
N ASN A 165 1.57 -7.52 18.77
CA ASN A 165 2.72 -7.03 19.50
C ASN A 165 3.06 -5.56 19.16
N HIS A 166 2.67 -5.09 17.97
CA HIS A 166 2.79 -3.70 17.54
C HIS A 166 1.55 -2.84 17.81
N GLY A 167 0.61 -3.33 18.63
CA GLY A 167 -0.55 -2.55 19.09
C GLY A 167 -1.74 -2.52 18.14
N PHE A 168 -1.72 -3.34 17.07
CA PHE A 168 -2.91 -3.52 16.25
C PHE A 168 -3.92 -4.44 16.94
N SER A 169 -5.19 -4.06 16.93
CA SER A 169 -6.31 -4.82 17.48
C SER A 169 -7.36 -5.11 16.40
N ASP A 170 -8.36 -5.91 16.74
CA ASP A 170 -9.50 -6.22 15.86
C ASP A 170 -9.07 -6.75 14.47
N ILE A 171 -8.03 -7.62 14.47
CA ILE A 171 -7.45 -8.19 13.25
C ILE A 171 -8.45 -9.16 12.63
N GLN A 172 -8.75 -8.95 11.35
CA GLN A 172 -9.59 -9.81 10.51
C GLN A 172 -8.72 -10.41 9.38
N THR A 173 -8.89 -11.69 9.07
CA THR A 173 -8.14 -12.41 8.02
C THR A 173 -9.05 -13.22 7.13
#